data_bfc7d6db4eb8ba50ae0ca547208f3e7f
#
_entry.id   bfc7d6db4eb8ba50ae0ca547208f3e7f
#
_cell.length_a   1.000
_cell.length_b   1.000
_cell.length_c   1.000
_cell.angle_alpha   90.00
_cell.angle_beta   90.00
_cell.angle_gamma   90.00
#
_symmetry.space_group_name_H-M   'P 1'
#
loop_
_entity.id
_entity.type
_entity.pdbx_description
1 polymer ?
#
loop_
_entity_poly.entity_id
_entity_poly.type
_entity_poly.pdbx_seq_one_letter_code
_entity_poly.pdbx_strand_id
1 'polypeptide(L)'
;MGWLAWERFRCNVDCRDDPQHCISERLFLEMADRLAEDGWRELGYEYVNIDDCWSAKQRDAQGRLVPDPERFPRGIKALADYVHARGLKLGIYGDLGTLTCGGYPGTTLDRVELDAQTFAEWGVDMLKLDGCYSSGEEQAKGYPEMTRALNATGRPIVYSCSWPAYQGGLPPKVNYTLLATICNLWRNYGDIQDSWDSVLSIVDWFFANQDVLQPAAGPGHWNDPDMLIIGNFGLSYEQSRSQMALWTIMAAPLLMSNDLRTIAPDAKEILQNRLMIRINQDPLGIQGRRIVKEKYRIEVFLRPLSQAASALVFFSRRTDMPYRYTTSLAKLGFPAKAVYEVQDVYSGKVTSGLKAGDNFTVVVNPSGVVMWYLYPTALREQPWRLVQQQAPRGGARPLLL
;
A
#
# COMPACT_ATOMS: atom_id res chain seq x y z
N MET A 1 -4.99 -4.85 0.48
CA MET A 1 -4.96 -3.90 -0.67
C MET A 1 -6.27 -3.15 -0.74
N GLY A 2 -6.27 -1.96 -1.34
CA GLY A 2 -7.50 -1.15 -1.44
C GLY A 2 -7.30 0.17 -2.17
N TRP A 3 -8.21 1.08 -1.87
CA TRP A 3 -8.27 2.43 -2.40
C TRP A 3 -8.34 3.42 -1.24
N LEU A 4 -7.66 4.56 -1.34
CA LEU A 4 -7.58 5.60 -0.32
C LEU A 4 -7.76 6.97 -0.98
N ALA A 5 -8.64 7.81 -0.44
CA ALA A 5 -9.09 9.03 -1.12
C ALA A 5 -8.03 10.14 -1.25
N TRP A 6 -7.00 10.16 -0.37
CA TRP A 6 -6.24 11.39 -0.12
C TRP A 6 -5.50 11.96 -1.32
N GLU A 7 -4.64 11.20 -2.01
CA GLU A 7 -3.80 11.82 -3.04
C GLU A 7 -4.61 12.41 -4.19
N ARG A 8 -5.68 11.73 -4.59
CA ARG A 8 -6.51 12.15 -5.73
C ARG A 8 -7.51 13.25 -5.39
N PHE A 9 -8.11 13.20 -4.19
CA PHE A 9 -9.25 14.05 -3.85
C PHE A 9 -8.96 15.04 -2.71
N ARG A 10 -7.89 14.82 -1.95
CA ARG A 10 -7.44 15.70 -0.87
C ARG A 10 -8.59 16.08 0.08
N CYS A 11 -8.61 17.32 0.53
CA CYS A 11 -9.67 17.91 1.35
C CYS A 11 -10.63 18.75 0.51
N ASN A 12 -11.04 18.25 -0.66
CA ASN A 12 -12.04 18.93 -1.46
C ASN A 12 -13.43 18.73 -0.84
N VAL A 13 -13.93 19.73 -0.15
CA VAL A 13 -15.25 19.73 0.49
C VAL A 13 -16.28 20.58 -0.24
N ASP A 14 -15.91 21.14 -1.39
CA ASP A 14 -16.79 21.95 -2.23
C ASP A 14 -17.68 21.07 -3.11
N CYS A 15 -18.75 20.54 -2.51
CA CYS A 15 -19.72 19.73 -3.24
C CYS A 15 -20.71 20.57 -4.07
N ARG A 16 -20.71 21.89 -3.91
CA ARG A 16 -21.55 22.77 -4.70
C ARG A 16 -20.98 23.00 -6.09
N ASP A 17 -19.71 23.38 -6.12
CA ASP A 17 -19.05 23.76 -7.38
C ASP A 17 -18.32 22.55 -8.02
N ASP A 18 -17.91 21.56 -7.21
CA ASP A 18 -17.30 20.33 -7.70
C ASP A 18 -17.95 19.04 -7.09
N PRO A 19 -19.22 18.77 -7.41
CA PRO A 19 -19.96 17.66 -6.81
C PRO A 19 -19.43 16.26 -7.18
N GLN A 20 -18.59 16.16 -8.22
CA GLN A 20 -18.03 14.88 -8.67
C GLN A 20 -16.78 14.48 -7.89
N HIS A 21 -16.03 15.43 -7.34
CA HIS A 21 -14.73 15.17 -6.73
C HIS A 21 -14.66 15.59 -5.26
N CYS A 22 -15.75 16.08 -4.69
CA CYS A 22 -15.77 16.43 -3.27
C CYS A 22 -15.82 15.17 -2.38
N ILE A 23 -15.26 15.29 -1.19
CA ILE A 23 -15.31 14.26 -0.14
C ILE A 23 -16.75 14.13 0.36
N SER A 24 -17.46 13.15 -0.16
CA SER A 24 -18.90 12.95 0.08
C SER A 24 -19.26 11.46 0.05
N GLU A 25 -20.38 11.11 0.65
CA GLU A 25 -20.95 9.76 0.60
C GLU A 25 -21.01 9.23 -0.83
N ARG A 26 -21.44 10.06 -1.79
CA ARG A 26 -21.53 9.71 -3.19
C ARG A 26 -20.19 9.23 -3.76
N LEU A 27 -19.09 9.95 -3.47
CA LEU A 27 -17.76 9.56 -3.96
C LEU A 27 -17.39 8.14 -3.51
N PHE A 28 -17.58 7.83 -2.23
CA PHE A 28 -17.23 6.52 -1.68
C PHE A 28 -18.15 5.41 -2.16
N LEU A 29 -19.44 5.68 -2.37
CA LEU A 29 -20.37 4.72 -2.99
C LEU A 29 -19.92 4.37 -4.41
N GLU A 30 -19.60 5.36 -5.23
CA GLU A 30 -19.17 5.18 -6.61
C GLU A 30 -17.82 4.44 -6.70
N MET A 31 -16.86 4.72 -5.80
CA MET A 31 -15.60 3.98 -5.74
C MET A 31 -15.80 2.53 -5.28
N ALA A 32 -16.70 2.29 -4.32
CA ALA A 32 -17.06 0.93 -3.91
C ALA A 32 -17.68 0.14 -5.06
N ASP A 33 -18.56 0.75 -5.84
CA ASP A 33 -19.14 0.13 -7.03
C ASP A 33 -18.06 -0.26 -8.04
N ARG A 34 -17.12 0.64 -8.34
CA ARG A 34 -16.01 0.34 -9.26
C ARG A 34 -15.11 -0.78 -8.75
N LEU A 35 -14.79 -0.80 -7.45
CA LEU A 35 -14.01 -1.90 -6.87
C LEU A 35 -14.74 -3.24 -6.97
N ALA A 36 -16.06 -3.25 -6.76
CA ALA A 36 -16.86 -4.47 -6.80
C ALA A 36 -17.13 -4.99 -8.22
N GLU A 37 -17.26 -4.09 -9.21
CA GLU A 37 -17.76 -4.43 -10.55
C GLU A 37 -16.66 -4.55 -11.61
N ASP A 38 -15.52 -3.86 -11.43
CA ASP A 38 -14.49 -3.73 -12.47
C ASP A 38 -13.30 -4.69 -12.29
N GLY A 39 -13.45 -5.76 -11.51
CA GLY A 39 -12.45 -6.82 -11.34
C GLY A 39 -11.40 -6.54 -10.25
N TRP A 40 -11.52 -5.45 -9.50
CA TRP A 40 -10.55 -5.09 -8.45
C TRP A 40 -10.66 -6.00 -7.22
N ARG A 41 -11.89 -6.23 -6.75
CA ARG A 41 -12.16 -7.09 -5.58
C ARG A 41 -11.64 -8.51 -5.79
N GLU A 42 -11.83 -9.08 -6.97
CA GLU A 42 -11.36 -10.43 -7.33
C GLU A 42 -9.82 -10.55 -7.32
N LEU A 43 -9.13 -9.42 -7.42
CA LEU A 43 -7.68 -9.32 -7.31
C LEU A 43 -7.19 -9.02 -5.88
N GLY A 44 -8.12 -8.80 -4.94
CA GLY A 44 -7.81 -8.55 -3.54
C GLY A 44 -7.77 -7.07 -3.14
N TYR A 45 -8.20 -6.15 -3.99
CA TYR A 45 -8.43 -4.75 -3.58
C TYR A 45 -9.77 -4.67 -2.85
N GLU A 46 -9.74 -4.78 -1.54
CA GLU A 46 -10.96 -4.97 -0.73
C GLU A 46 -11.36 -3.73 0.08
N TYR A 47 -10.44 -2.81 0.33
CA TYR A 47 -10.68 -1.67 1.20
C TYR A 47 -11.07 -0.42 0.41
N VAL A 48 -12.14 0.26 0.87
CA VAL A 48 -12.51 1.63 0.50
C VAL A 48 -12.19 2.51 1.70
N ASN A 49 -11.19 3.37 1.61
CA ASN A 49 -10.71 4.14 2.75
C ASN A 49 -11.03 5.63 2.58
N ILE A 50 -11.77 6.14 3.56
CA ILE A 50 -11.98 7.57 3.77
C ILE A 50 -10.71 8.13 4.40
N ASP A 51 -10.24 9.29 3.89
CA ASP A 51 -9.15 10.06 4.50
C ASP A 51 -9.70 11.29 5.24
N ASP A 52 -8.90 12.30 5.54
CA ASP A 52 -9.29 13.49 6.31
C ASP A 52 -10.48 14.24 5.69
N CYS A 53 -11.04 15.21 6.42
CA CYS A 53 -12.08 16.13 5.99
C CYS A 53 -13.48 15.50 5.79
N TRP A 54 -13.75 14.35 6.41
CA TRP A 54 -15.07 13.70 6.34
C TRP A 54 -16.04 14.17 7.43
N SER A 55 -15.52 14.62 8.59
CA SER A 55 -16.33 14.92 9.77
C SER A 55 -16.95 16.31 9.73
N ALA A 56 -17.94 16.52 10.58
CA ALA A 56 -18.42 17.86 10.93
C ALA A 56 -17.33 18.65 11.66
N LYS A 57 -17.49 19.98 11.70
CA LYS A 57 -16.54 20.88 12.38
C LYS A 57 -16.59 20.79 13.92
N GLN A 58 -17.59 20.13 14.46
CA GLN A 58 -17.77 19.95 15.90
C GLN A 58 -18.24 18.52 16.20
N ARG A 59 -17.86 18.03 17.38
CA ARG A 59 -18.40 16.80 17.94
C ARG A 59 -19.86 17.01 18.37
N ASP A 60 -20.61 15.91 18.53
CA ASP A 60 -21.98 15.98 19.05
C ASP A 60 -22.04 16.29 20.56
N ALA A 61 -23.26 16.40 21.10
CA ALA A 61 -23.49 16.70 22.51
C ALA A 61 -22.95 15.61 23.47
N GLN A 62 -22.70 14.38 22.96
CA GLN A 62 -22.08 13.28 23.69
C GLN A 62 -20.56 13.25 23.53
N GLY A 63 -19.99 14.21 22.79
CA GLY A 63 -18.57 14.32 22.51
C GLY A 63 -18.06 13.38 21.42
N ARG A 64 -18.95 12.75 20.63
CA ARG A 64 -18.59 11.82 19.55
C ARG A 64 -18.21 12.56 18.29
N LEU A 65 -17.32 11.98 17.50
CA LEU A 65 -17.13 12.37 16.11
C LEU A 65 -18.42 12.10 15.32
N VAL A 66 -18.77 13.02 14.44
CA VAL A 66 -19.92 12.86 13.55
C VAL A 66 -19.51 13.20 12.12
N PRO A 67 -20.03 12.50 11.10
CA PRO A 67 -19.80 12.89 9.73
C PRO A 67 -20.46 14.24 9.43
N ASP A 68 -19.95 14.93 8.41
CA ASP A 68 -20.58 16.13 7.89
C ASP A 68 -21.99 15.78 7.37
N PRO A 69 -23.08 16.42 7.90
CA PRO A 69 -24.44 15.99 7.59
C PRO A 69 -24.88 16.31 6.15
N GLU A 70 -24.26 17.27 5.49
CA GLU A 70 -24.58 17.60 4.10
C GLU A 70 -23.87 16.64 3.13
N ARG A 71 -22.63 16.30 3.43
CA ARG A 71 -21.80 15.44 2.57
C ARG A 71 -22.00 13.96 2.83
N PHE A 72 -22.37 13.57 4.04
CA PHE A 72 -22.66 12.19 4.46
C PHE A 72 -24.05 12.08 5.13
N PRO A 73 -25.14 12.35 4.40
CA PRO A 73 -26.48 12.49 4.99
C PRO A 73 -27.01 11.22 5.67
N ARG A 74 -26.55 10.03 5.23
CA ARG A 74 -26.94 8.75 5.85
C ARG A 74 -25.96 8.28 6.93
N GLY A 75 -24.83 9.00 7.11
CA GLY A 75 -23.80 8.68 8.08
C GLY A 75 -22.84 7.58 7.64
N ILE A 76 -21.78 7.40 8.44
CA ILE A 76 -20.70 6.44 8.13
C ILE A 76 -21.17 4.99 8.24
N LYS A 77 -22.08 4.68 9.20
CA LYS A 77 -22.59 3.31 9.32
C LYS A 77 -23.34 2.85 8.06
N ALA A 78 -24.19 3.68 7.49
CA ALA A 78 -24.89 3.34 6.26
C ALA A 78 -23.93 3.14 5.08
N LEU A 79 -22.85 3.93 5.02
CA LEU A 79 -21.79 3.76 4.03
C LEU A 79 -21.05 2.43 4.25
N ALA A 80 -20.72 2.08 5.51
CA ALA A 80 -20.10 0.81 5.83
C ALA A 80 -20.99 -0.38 5.43
N ASP A 81 -22.28 -0.34 5.75
CA ASP A 81 -23.25 -1.39 5.37
C ASP A 81 -23.32 -1.56 3.83
N TYR A 82 -23.29 -0.45 3.08
CA TYR A 82 -23.26 -0.46 1.62
C TYR A 82 -21.99 -1.11 1.06
N VAL A 83 -20.84 -0.75 1.61
CA VAL A 83 -19.53 -1.30 1.24
C VAL A 83 -19.47 -2.79 1.55
N HIS A 84 -19.92 -3.20 2.75
CA HIS A 84 -19.97 -4.60 3.16
C HIS A 84 -20.88 -5.44 2.29
N ALA A 85 -22.04 -4.90 1.87
CA ALA A 85 -22.97 -5.59 0.96
C ALA A 85 -22.32 -5.94 -0.39
N ARG A 86 -21.22 -5.27 -0.77
CA ARG A 86 -20.43 -5.54 -1.97
C ARG A 86 -19.23 -6.48 -1.73
N GLY A 87 -19.11 -7.03 -0.53
CA GLY A 87 -17.98 -7.87 -0.14
C GLY A 87 -16.68 -7.08 0.02
N LEU A 88 -16.78 -5.79 0.29
CA LEU A 88 -15.67 -4.86 0.52
C LEU A 88 -15.60 -4.45 2.00
N LYS A 89 -14.58 -3.70 2.37
CA LYS A 89 -14.31 -3.21 3.72
C LYS A 89 -14.17 -1.68 3.71
N LEU A 90 -14.63 -1.03 4.78
CA LEU A 90 -14.54 0.43 4.92
C LEU A 90 -13.43 0.81 5.89
N GLY A 91 -12.51 1.69 5.45
CA GLY A 91 -11.57 2.37 6.32
C GLY A 91 -11.97 3.82 6.59
N ILE A 92 -11.49 4.34 7.70
CA ILE A 92 -11.70 5.73 8.10
C ILE A 92 -10.41 6.37 8.58
N TYR A 93 -10.39 7.71 8.61
CA TYR A 93 -9.29 8.52 9.10
C TYR A 93 -9.63 9.14 10.44
N GLY A 94 -8.66 9.11 11.34
CA GLY A 94 -8.62 9.89 12.57
C GLY A 94 -7.26 10.56 12.70
N ASP A 95 -7.11 11.41 13.71
CA ASP A 95 -5.86 12.12 13.97
C ASP A 95 -5.68 12.21 15.49
N LEU A 96 -4.53 11.78 15.98
CA LEU A 96 -4.19 11.87 17.39
C LEU A 96 -3.73 13.29 17.70
N GLY A 97 -4.63 14.11 18.24
CA GLY A 97 -4.38 15.50 18.52
C GLY A 97 -5.66 16.28 18.74
N THR A 98 -5.54 17.59 18.91
CA THR A 98 -6.69 18.46 19.12
C THR A 98 -7.50 18.68 17.83
N LEU A 99 -6.80 18.69 16.69
CA LEU A 99 -7.39 18.83 15.35
C LEU A 99 -6.76 17.80 14.42
N THR A 100 -7.45 17.47 13.31
CA THR A 100 -6.83 16.75 12.19
C THR A 100 -5.93 17.69 11.39
N CYS A 101 -5.09 17.14 10.51
CA CYS A 101 -4.25 17.95 9.62
C CYS A 101 -5.08 18.92 8.76
N GLY A 102 -6.31 18.56 8.39
CA GLY A 102 -7.28 19.39 7.68
C GLY A 102 -8.08 20.36 8.57
N GLY A 103 -7.82 20.38 9.87
CA GLY A 103 -8.48 21.32 10.81
C GLY A 103 -9.88 20.91 11.25
N TYR A 104 -10.16 19.61 11.28
CA TYR A 104 -11.38 19.02 11.84
C TYR A 104 -11.12 18.50 13.26
N PRO A 105 -12.14 18.10 14.03
CA PRO A 105 -11.94 17.55 15.37
C PRO A 105 -11.02 16.33 15.36
N GLY A 106 -9.92 16.39 16.11
CA GLY A 106 -9.00 15.28 16.34
C GLY A 106 -9.41 14.41 17.53
N THR A 107 -8.63 13.39 17.82
CA THR A 107 -8.79 12.45 18.93
C THR A 107 -7.77 12.79 20.00
N THR A 108 -8.17 13.45 21.07
CA THR A 108 -7.33 13.69 22.25
C THR A 108 -7.26 12.45 23.15
N LEU A 109 -6.27 12.38 24.05
CA LEU A 109 -6.04 11.19 24.89
C LEU A 109 -7.29 10.76 25.67
N ASP A 110 -8.10 11.70 26.15
CA ASP A 110 -9.35 11.44 26.87
C ASP A 110 -10.51 10.97 25.97
N ARG A 111 -10.33 10.96 24.65
CA ARG A 111 -11.33 10.56 23.64
C ARG A 111 -11.01 9.28 22.90
N VAL A 112 -9.84 8.70 23.12
CA VAL A 112 -9.36 7.52 22.39
C VAL A 112 -10.35 6.36 22.46
N GLU A 113 -10.84 6.03 23.67
CA GLU A 113 -11.81 4.95 23.84
C GLU A 113 -13.16 5.25 23.19
N LEU A 114 -13.65 6.49 23.32
CA LEU A 114 -14.92 6.92 22.73
C LEU A 114 -14.88 6.84 21.19
N ASP A 115 -13.79 7.30 20.59
CA ASP A 115 -13.65 7.31 19.14
C ASP A 115 -13.46 5.88 18.60
N ALA A 116 -12.66 5.05 19.27
CA ALA A 116 -12.52 3.63 18.92
C ALA A 116 -13.88 2.89 18.95
N GLN A 117 -14.66 3.12 20.00
CA GLN A 117 -16.00 2.54 20.13
C GLN A 117 -16.94 3.07 19.02
N THR A 118 -16.87 4.36 18.70
CA THR A 118 -17.65 4.98 17.64
C THR A 118 -17.36 4.35 16.27
N PHE A 119 -16.07 4.17 15.94
CA PHE A 119 -15.67 3.51 14.70
C PHE A 119 -16.12 2.05 14.62
N ALA A 120 -16.03 1.32 15.73
CA ALA A 120 -16.51 -0.07 15.80
C ALA A 120 -18.03 -0.15 15.61
N GLU A 121 -18.81 0.72 16.23
CA GLU A 121 -20.27 0.79 16.08
C GLU A 121 -20.69 1.14 14.65
N TRP A 122 -19.90 1.92 13.93
CA TRP A 122 -20.14 2.22 12.53
C TRP A 122 -19.76 1.07 11.58
N GLY A 123 -19.09 0.02 12.09
CA GLY A 123 -18.66 -1.09 11.25
C GLY A 123 -17.39 -0.81 10.45
N VAL A 124 -16.52 0.05 10.94
CA VAL A 124 -15.23 0.35 10.31
C VAL A 124 -14.31 -0.87 10.39
N ASP A 125 -13.55 -1.12 9.34
CA ASP A 125 -12.62 -2.25 9.19
C ASP A 125 -11.14 -1.84 9.22
N MET A 126 -10.85 -0.56 9.03
CA MET A 126 -9.50 0.01 9.06
C MET A 126 -9.54 1.43 9.60
N LEU A 127 -8.58 1.76 10.46
CA LEU A 127 -8.33 3.13 10.94
C LEU A 127 -6.93 3.58 10.51
N LYS A 128 -6.84 4.68 9.76
CA LYS A 128 -5.62 5.46 9.61
C LYS A 128 -5.61 6.53 10.69
N LEU A 129 -4.63 6.49 11.59
CA LEU A 129 -4.46 7.49 12.65
C LEU A 129 -3.23 8.35 12.36
N ASP A 130 -3.48 9.61 12.07
CA ASP A 130 -2.46 10.63 11.85
C ASP A 130 -2.00 11.26 13.19
N GLY A 131 -1.10 12.24 13.18
CA GLY A 131 -0.50 12.79 14.38
C GLY A 131 -0.31 14.31 14.35
N CYS A 132 -1.13 15.05 13.60
CA CYS A 132 -1.12 16.50 13.60
C CYS A 132 -1.63 17.04 14.94
N TYR A 133 -1.16 18.24 15.32
CA TYR A 133 -1.57 18.94 16.54
C TYR A 133 -1.45 18.11 17.83
N SER A 134 -0.47 17.21 17.90
CA SER A 134 -0.09 16.50 19.11
C SER A 134 1.42 16.59 19.36
N SER A 135 1.80 16.54 20.63
CA SER A 135 3.20 16.46 21.04
C SER A 135 3.74 15.03 20.92
N GLY A 136 5.07 14.90 20.88
CA GLY A 136 5.70 13.57 20.89
C GLY A 136 5.35 12.74 22.13
N GLU A 137 5.09 13.38 23.28
CA GLU A 137 4.64 12.70 24.50
C GLU A 137 3.20 12.17 24.37
N GLU A 138 2.30 12.98 23.82
CA GLU A 138 0.93 12.55 23.54
C GLU A 138 0.90 11.41 22.51
N GLN A 139 1.71 11.47 21.46
CA GLN A 139 1.86 10.40 20.48
C GLN A 139 2.35 9.09 21.11
N ALA A 140 3.37 9.17 21.97
CA ALA A 140 3.92 7.99 22.65
C ALA A 140 2.91 7.29 23.57
N LYS A 141 1.92 8.01 24.09
CA LYS A 141 0.80 7.47 24.88
C LYS A 141 -0.35 7.04 23.98
N GLY A 142 -0.75 7.88 23.04
CA GLY A 142 -1.99 7.74 22.30
C GLY A 142 -1.98 6.64 21.24
N TYR A 143 -0.87 6.42 20.51
CA TYR A 143 -0.82 5.33 19.53
C TYR A 143 -0.97 3.94 20.18
N PRO A 144 -0.24 3.59 21.26
CA PRO A 144 -0.50 2.34 21.96
C PRO A 144 -1.89 2.27 22.61
N GLU A 145 -2.42 3.40 23.13
CA GLU A 145 -3.75 3.46 23.73
C GLU A 145 -4.84 3.17 22.69
N MET A 146 -4.72 3.74 21.49
CA MET A 146 -5.65 3.46 20.40
C MET A 146 -5.67 1.96 20.05
N THR A 147 -4.53 1.28 20.03
CA THR A 147 -4.48 -0.18 19.84
C THR A 147 -5.31 -0.91 20.91
N ARG A 148 -5.14 -0.55 22.18
CA ARG A 148 -5.91 -1.15 23.29
C ARG A 148 -7.39 -0.87 23.15
N ALA A 149 -7.75 0.37 22.83
CA ALA A 149 -9.14 0.78 22.66
C ALA A 149 -9.82 0.06 21.47
N LEU A 150 -9.15 -0.03 20.32
CA LEU A 150 -9.66 -0.76 19.17
C LEU A 150 -9.86 -2.25 19.48
N ASN A 151 -8.90 -2.89 20.15
CA ASN A 151 -9.00 -4.29 20.55
C ASN A 151 -10.13 -4.51 21.58
N ALA A 152 -10.33 -3.56 22.50
CA ALA A 152 -11.39 -3.64 23.51
C ALA A 152 -12.80 -3.59 22.91
N THR A 153 -12.98 -3.05 21.70
CA THR A 153 -14.28 -3.06 21.00
C THR A 153 -14.74 -4.46 20.60
N GLY A 154 -13.82 -5.42 20.50
CA GLY A 154 -14.08 -6.77 19.98
C GLY A 154 -14.26 -6.85 18.46
N ARG A 155 -14.22 -5.71 17.74
CA ARG A 155 -14.24 -5.68 16.29
C ARG A 155 -12.82 -5.71 15.72
N PRO A 156 -12.48 -6.60 14.76
CA PRO A 156 -11.20 -6.56 14.09
C PRO A 156 -11.13 -5.31 13.19
N ILE A 157 -10.19 -4.40 13.52
CA ILE A 157 -9.94 -3.16 12.78
C ILE A 157 -8.45 -3.11 12.47
N VAL A 158 -8.09 -3.05 11.18
CA VAL A 158 -6.70 -2.86 10.75
C VAL A 158 -6.25 -1.45 11.16
N TYR A 159 -5.10 -1.39 11.82
CA TYR A 159 -4.59 -0.13 12.36
C TYR A 159 -3.37 0.35 11.59
N SER A 160 -3.52 1.49 10.92
CA SER A 160 -2.47 2.20 10.18
C SER A 160 -2.01 3.41 10.99
N CYS A 161 -0.71 3.44 11.34
CA CYS A 161 -0.11 4.45 12.20
C CYS A 161 0.78 5.39 11.40
N SER A 162 0.56 6.70 11.50
CA SER A 162 1.49 7.68 10.93
C SER A 162 2.64 8.05 11.87
N TRP A 163 2.70 7.45 13.05
CA TRP A 163 3.61 7.81 14.13
C TRP A 163 5.09 7.85 13.72
N PRO A 164 5.67 6.86 13.02
CA PRO A 164 7.08 6.92 12.64
C PRO A 164 7.45 8.14 11.81
N ALA A 165 6.57 8.59 10.92
CA ALA A 165 6.81 9.76 10.08
C ALA A 165 7.01 11.04 10.92
N TYR A 166 6.25 11.19 12.01
CA TYR A 166 6.40 12.31 12.96
C TYR A 166 7.67 12.23 13.80
N GLN A 167 8.30 11.07 13.86
CA GLN A 167 9.57 10.84 14.58
C GLN A 167 10.80 10.87 13.66
N GLY A 168 10.62 11.16 12.37
CA GLY A 168 11.69 11.18 11.37
C GLY A 168 12.04 9.81 10.78
N GLY A 169 11.21 8.81 11.02
CA GLY A 169 11.23 7.50 10.35
C GLY A 169 12.33 6.52 10.79
N LEU A 170 13.25 6.91 11.66
CA LEU A 170 14.42 6.08 11.98
C LEU A 170 14.73 6.02 13.48
N PRO A 171 15.34 4.90 13.94
CA PRO A 171 15.92 4.81 15.28
C PRO A 171 17.00 5.90 15.52
N PRO A 172 17.25 6.33 16.77
CA PRO A 172 16.68 5.79 18.01
C PRO A 172 15.28 6.35 18.35
N LYS A 173 14.75 7.33 17.59
CA LYS A 173 13.45 7.92 17.88
C LYS A 173 12.29 6.95 17.60
N VAL A 174 12.40 6.18 16.51
CA VAL A 174 11.41 5.18 16.14
C VAL A 174 11.75 3.82 16.76
N ASN A 175 10.80 3.24 17.49
CA ASN A 175 10.88 1.89 18.02
C ASN A 175 10.05 0.92 17.14
N TYR A 176 10.67 0.35 16.10
CA TYR A 176 10.00 -0.57 15.19
C TYR A 176 9.55 -1.88 15.85
N THR A 177 10.24 -2.33 16.91
CA THR A 177 9.80 -3.51 17.68
C THR A 177 8.46 -3.25 18.36
N LEU A 178 8.29 -2.07 18.95
CA LEU A 178 6.99 -1.67 19.54
C LEU A 178 5.93 -1.54 18.43
N LEU A 179 6.25 -0.85 17.33
CA LEU A 179 5.31 -0.65 16.22
C LEU A 179 4.77 -1.96 15.66
N ALA A 180 5.61 -2.98 15.52
CA ALA A 180 5.20 -4.30 15.05
C ALA A 180 4.19 -5.00 15.98
N THR A 181 4.10 -4.57 17.26
CA THR A 181 3.13 -5.11 18.22
C THR A 181 1.83 -4.31 18.30
N ILE A 182 1.82 -3.07 17.83
CA ILE A 182 0.66 -2.17 17.96
C ILE A 182 0.03 -1.76 16.64
N CYS A 183 0.77 -1.74 15.54
CA CYS A 183 0.28 -1.28 14.24
C CYS A 183 0.38 -2.39 13.19
N ASN A 184 -0.60 -2.48 12.29
CA ASN A 184 -0.57 -3.42 11.15
C ASN A 184 0.20 -2.87 9.95
N LEU A 185 0.25 -1.56 9.81
CA LEU A 185 1.10 -0.85 8.86
C LEU A 185 1.42 0.53 9.41
N TRP A 186 2.49 1.14 8.91
CA TRP A 186 2.91 2.45 9.37
C TRP A 186 3.59 3.26 8.27
N ARG A 187 3.28 4.55 8.25
CA ARG A 187 3.95 5.52 7.40
C ARG A 187 5.32 5.86 7.98
N ASN A 188 6.36 5.64 7.19
CA ASN A 188 7.75 5.86 7.61
C ASN A 188 8.28 7.25 7.23
N TYR A 189 7.75 7.84 6.16
CA TYR A 189 8.31 9.00 5.48
C TYR A 189 7.22 9.99 5.05
N GLY A 190 7.61 11.08 4.40
CA GLY A 190 6.70 12.11 3.92
C GLY A 190 5.61 11.62 2.96
N ASP A 191 4.57 12.42 2.83
CA ASP A 191 3.43 12.10 1.96
C ASP A 191 3.80 12.13 0.50
N ILE A 192 3.28 11.15 -0.24
CA ILE A 192 3.42 11.11 -1.69
C ILE A 192 2.62 12.26 -2.33
N GLN A 193 3.19 12.84 -3.38
CA GLN A 193 2.54 13.82 -4.24
C GLN A 193 2.41 13.22 -5.64
N ASP A 194 1.47 13.73 -6.45
CA ASP A 194 1.27 13.29 -7.83
C ASP A 194 2.41 13.77 -8.74
N SER A 195 3.60 13.25 -8.51
CA SER A 195 4.80 13.56 -9.29
C SER A 195 5.83 12.44 -9.24
N TRP A 196 6.63 12.32 -10.29
CA TRP A 196 7.72 11.37 -10.35
C TRP A 196 8.82 11.64 -9.31
N ASP A 197 9.12 12.90 -9.07
CA ASP A 197 10.13 13.29 -8.07
C ASP A 197 9.73 12.85 -6.66
N SER A 198 8.45 12.92 -6.34
CA SER A 198 7.93 12.40 -5.06
C SER A 198 8.10 10.89 -4.95
N VAL A 199 7.77 10.13 -5.98
CA VAL A 199 8.00 8.68 -6.03
C VAL A 199 9.48 8.36 -5.83
N LEU A 200 10.37 9.05 -6.55
CA LEU A 200 11.82 8.86 -6.43
C LEU A 200 12.35 9.18 -5.03
N SER A 201 11.86 10.26 -4.42
CA SER A 201 12.22 10.65 -3.05
C SER A 201 11.91 9.54 -2.04
N ILE A 202 10.72 8.95 -2.13
CA ILE A 202 10.31 7.83 -1.28
C ILE A 202 11.18 6.60 -1.52
N VAL A 203 11.39 6.21 -2.78
CA VAL A 203 12.23 5.06 -3.16
C VAL A 203 13.65 5.24 -2.64
N ASP A 204 14.23 6.42 -2.84
CA ASP A 204 15.60 6.70 -2.40
C ASP A 204 15.73 6.62 -0.88
N TRP A 205 14.77 7.17 -0.14
CA TRP A 205 14.78 7.13 1.31
C TRP A 205 14.61 5.67 1.83
N PHE A 206 13.66 4.91 1.29
CA PHE A 206 13.41 3.53 1.71
C PHE A 206 14.63 2.63 1.50
N PHE A 207 15.25 2.68 0.31
CA PHE A 207 16.39 1.82 0.02
C PHE A 207 17.72 2.35 0.57
N ALA A 208 17.83 3.63 0.91
CA ALA A 208 18.95 4.13 1.70
C ALA A 208 18.92 3.59 3.14
N ASN A 209 17.73 3.30 3.67
CA ASN A 209 17.49 2.83 5.03
C ASN A 209 17.06 1.36 5.09
N GLN A 210 17.25 0.59 4.03
CA GLN A 210 16.75 -0.78 3.91
C GLN A 210 17.24 -1.73 5.01
N ASP A 211 18.43 -1.50 5.59
CA ASP A 211 18.99 -2.34 6.66
C ASP A 211 18.21 -2.21 7.97
N VAL A 212 17.53 -1.09 8.18
CA VAL A 212 16.64 -0.83 9.31
C VAL A 212 15.21 -1.26 8.97
N LEU A 213 14.72 -0.89 7.79
CA LEU A 213 13.31 -1.03 7.44
C LEU A 213 12.91 -2.46 7.07
N GLN A 214 13.78 -3.19 6.35
CA GLN A 214 13.47 -4.55 5.92
C GLN A 214 13.19 -5.50 7.10
N PRO A 215 14.05 -5.59 8.14
CA PRO A 215 13.80 -6.49 9.26
C PRO A 215 12.64 -6.05 10.17
N ALA A 216 12.20 -4.79 10.06
CA ALA A 216 11.10 -4.28 10.86
C ALA A 216 9.71 -4.74 10.37
N ALA A 217 9.60 -5.03 9.07
CA ALA A 217 8.34 -5.40 8.44
C ALA A 217 8.22 -6.89 8.20
N GLY A 218 6.99 -7.38 8.17
CA GLY A 218 6.65 -8.77 7.90
C GLY A 218 5.14 -9.00 7.92
N PRO A 219 4.69 -10.26 7.83
CA PRO A 219 3.27 -10.59 7.86
C PRO A 219 2.55 -9.98 9.07
N GLY A 220 1.54 -9.17 8.80
CA GLY A 220 0.73 -8.49 9.81
C GLY A 220 1.25 -7.11 10.26
N HIS A 221 2.44 -6.70 9.84
CA HIS A 221 3.04 -5.41 10.20
C HIS A 221 3.99 -4.91 9.09
N TRP A 222 3.59 -3.85 8.38
CA TRP A 222 4.18 -3.45 7.11
C TRP A 222 4.71 -2.02 7.13
N ASN A 223 5.87 -1.81 6.48
CA ASN A 223 6.28 -0.48 6.05
C ASN A 223 5.34 0.02 4.95
N ASP A 224 4.90 1.26 5.05
CA ASP A 224 3.99 1.88 4.09
C ASP A 224 4.67 3.07 3.41
N PRO A 225 5.06 2.93 2.13
CA PRO A 225 5.66 4.01 1.33
C PRO A 225 4.63 4.99 0.79
N ASP A 226 3.38 4.91 1.25
CA ASP A 226 2.23 5.68 0.80
C ASP A 226 1.59 5.17 -0.51
N MET A 227 0.58 5.87 -0.99
CA MET A 227 -0.35 5.43 -2.03
C MET A 227 0.28 5.21 -3.40
N LEU A 228 -0.34 4.33 -4.19
CA LEU A 228 -0.13 4.26 -5.64
C LEU A 228 -0.86 5.42 -6.31
N ILE A 229 -0.12 6.24 -7.07
CA ILE A 229 -0.66 7.40 -7.80
C ILE A 229 -0.89 7.13 -9.29
N ILE A 230 -0.81 5.86 -9.68
CA ILE A 230 -1.03 5.37 -11.05
C ILE A 230 -2.48 5.66 -11.45
N GLY A 231 -2.65 6.28 -12.63
CA GLY A 231 -3.96 6.70 -13.13
C GLY A 231 -4.31 8.16 -12.81
N ASN A 232 -3.44 8.90 -12.11
CA ASN A 232 -3.50 10.34 -11.95
C ASN A 232 -2.74 11.06 -13.09
N PHE A 233 -2.18 12.24 -12.84
CA PHE A 233 -1.65 13.12 -13.88
C PHE A 233 -0.11 13.16 -13.92
N GLY A 234 0.56 12.81 -12.81
CA GLY A 234 1.98 13.08 -12.60
C GLY A 234 2.93 12.02 -13.13
N LEU A 235 2.47 10.84 -13.55
CA LEU A 235 3.33 9.75 -14.01
C LEU A 235 3.11 9.43 -15.49
N SER A 236 4.21 9.25 -16.22
CA SER A 236 4.17 8.60 -17.53
C SER A 236 3.85 7.10 -17.38
N TYR A 237 3.58 6.44 -18.51
CA TYR A 237 3.34 4.99 -18.54
C TYR A 237 4.52 4.19 -17.95
N GLU A 238 5.76 4.50 -18.33
CA GLU A 238 6.95 3.82 -17.79
C GLU A 238 7.15 4.11 -16.29
N GLN A 239 6.88 5.33 -15.84
CA GLN A 239 6.96 5.70 -14.43
C GLN A 239 5.87 5.00 -13.60
N SER A 240 4.68 4.82 -14.15
CA SER A 240 3.59 4.05 -13.52
C SER A 240 3.98 2.57 -13.33
N ARG A 241 4.56 1.95 -14.35
CA ARG A 241 5.12 0.59 -14.26
C ARG A 241 6.21 0.52 -13.18
N SER A 242 7.06 1.53 -13.11
CA SER A 242 8.14 1.61 -12.11
C SER A 242 7.60 1.72 -10.70
N GLN A 243 6.61 2.57 -10.43
CA GLN A 243 6.00 2.66 -9.11
C GLN A 243 5.40 1.31 -8.70
N MET A 244 4.63 0.66 -9.55
CA MET A 244 4.01 -0.62 -9.23
C MET A 244 5.05 -1.70 -8.91
N ALA A 245 6.13 -1.80 -9.70
CA ALA A 245 7.20 -2.76 -9.48
C ALA A 245 7.97 -2.48 -8.17
N LEU A 246 8.29 -1.23 -7.87
CA LEU A 246 9.04 -0.85 -6.67
C LEU A 246 8.21 -1.03 -5.40
N TRP A 247 6.91 -0.66 -5.40
CA TRP A 247 6.00 -0.98 -4.29
C TRP A 247 5.86 -2.48 -4.06
N THR A 248 5.85 -3.25 -5.14
CA THR A 248 5.84 -4.72 -5.06
C THR A 248 7.12 -5.28 -4.43
N ILE A 249 8.29 -4.76 -4.79
CA ILE A 249 9.56 -5.16 -4.15
C ILE A 249 9.60 -4.77 -2.67
N MET A 250 9.06 -3.62 -2.31
CA MET A 250 8.98 -3.18 -0.91
C MET A 250 7.97 -3.97 -0.07
N ALA A 251 7.24 -4.92 -0.63
CA ALA A 251 6.12 -5.60 0.05
C ALA A 251 5.11 -4.60 0.63
N ALA A 252 4.94 -3.47 -0.05
CA ALA A 252 4.10 -2.38 0.40
C ALA A 252 2.62 -2.74 0.38
N PRO A 253 1.82 -2.18 1.29
CA PRO A 253 0.38 -2.14 1.10
C PRO A 253 0.05 -1.48 -0.24
N LEU A 254 -0.73 -2.14 -1.09
CA LEU A 254 -1.17 -1.56 -2.35
C LEU A 254 -2.48 -0.79 -2.12
N LEU A 255 -2.36 0.49 -1.82
CA LEU A 255 -3.47 1.42 -1.66
C LEU A 255 -3.46 2.40 -2.82
N MET A 256 -4.39 2.24 -3.75
CA MET A 256 -4.54 3.15 -4.91
C MET A 256 -5.18 4.46 -4.47
N SER A 257 -4.73 5.58 -5.02
CA SER A 257 -5.42 6.86 -4.87
C SER A 257 -5.57 7.52 -6.24
N ASN A 258 -6.66 7.23 -6.89
CA ASN A 258 -7.00 7.63 -8.25
C ASN A 258 -8.52 7.72 -8.40
N ASP A 259 -9.00 8.14 -9.55
CA ASP A 259 -10.43 8.11 -9.87
C ASP A 259 -10.77 6.86 -10.68
N LEU A 260 -11.31 5.84 -10.01
CA LEU A 260 -11.66 4.57 -10.65
C LEU A 260 -12.77 4.68 -11.69
N ARG A 261 -13.56 5.76 -11.67
CA ARG A 261 -14.65 6.01 -12.64
C ARG A 261 -14.13 6.36 -14.02
N THR A 262 -12.92 6.92 -14.08
CA THR A 262 -12.30 7.47 -15.30
C THR A 262 -10.89 6.97 -15.54
N ILE A 263 -10.47 5.93 -14.82
CA ILE A 263 -9.11 5.38 -14.94
C ILE A 263 -8.82 4.90 -16.37
N ALA A 264 -7.67 5.31 -16.91
CA ALA A 264 -7.23 4.90 -18.23
C ALA A 264 -6.95 3.38 -18.29
N PRO A 265 -7.21 2.72 -19.45
CA PRO A 265 -7.03 1.27 -19.59
C PRO A 265 -5.62 0.78 -19.29
N ASP A 266 -4.60 1.51 -19.67
CA ASP A 266 -3.18 1.20 -19.43
C ASP A 266 -2.83 1.28 -17.94
N ALA A 267 -3.33 2.28 -17.22
CA ALA A 267 -3.18 2.38 -15.77
C ALA A 267 -3.89 1.22 -15.05
N LYS A 268 -5.10 0.88 -15.50
CA LYS A 268 -5.85 -0.26 -14.97
C LYS A 268 -5.10 -1.58 -15.20
N GLU A 269 -4.53 -1.79 -16.38
CA GLU A 269 -3.74 -2.99 -16.71
C GLU A 269 -2.52 -3.14 -15.77
N ILE A 270 -1.81 -2.05 -15.50
CA ILE A 270 -0.66 -2.05 -14.57
C ILE A 270 -1.12 -2.45 -13.16
N LEU A 271 -2.17 -1.83 -12.64
CA LEU A 271 -2.68 -2.05 -11.29
C LEU A 271 -3.35 -3.42 -11.11
N GLN A 272 -3.87 -3.99 -12.19
CA GLN A 272 -4.52 -5.31 -12.20
C GLN A 272 -3.59 -6.45 -12.65
N ASN A 273 -2.29 -6.22 -12.80
CA ASN A 273 -1.35 -7.27 -13.18
C ASN A 273 -1.29 -8.38 -12.11
N ARG A 274 -1.85 -9.55 -12.45
CA ARG A 274 -2.02 -10.68 -11.53
C ARG A 274 -0.69 -11.21 -10.99
N LEU A 275 0.36 -11.26 -11.82
CA LEU A 275 1.65 -11.75 -11.39
C LEU A 275 2.32 -10.75 -10.43
N MET A 276 2.20 -9.46 -10.70
CA MET A 276 2.67 -8.39 -9.84
C MET A 276 2.00 -8.46 -8.46
N ILE A 277 0.67 -8.59 -8.43
CA ILE A 277 -0.11 -8.72 -7.19
C ILE A 277 0.31 -9.98 -6.43
N ARG A 278 0.48 -11.12 -7.12
CA ARG A 278 0.94 -12.37 -6.49
C ARG A 278 2.31 -12.21 -5.86
N ILE A 279 3.24 -11.50 -6.52
CA ILE A 279 4.56 -11.22 -5.97
C ILE A 279 4.44 -10.30 -4.75
N ASN A 280 3.63 -9.23 -4.83
CA ASN A 280 3.41 -8.32 -3.70
C ASN A 280 2.83 -9.06 -2.49
N GLN A 281 1.85 -9.92 -2.70
CA GLN A 281 1.10 -10.66 -1.68
C GLN A 281 1.75 -12.00 -1.29
N ASP A 282 3.02 -12.23 -1.63
CA ASP A 282 3.74 -13.47 -1.29
C ASP A 282 3.74 -13.70 0.24
N PRO A 283 3.39 -14.92 0.71
CA PRO A 283 3.18 -15.20 2.13
C PRO A 283 4.44 -15.10 2.99
N LEU A 284 5.66 -15.12 2.43
CA LEU A 284 6.85 -14.82 3.22
C LEU A 284 6.85 -13.39 3.77
N GLY A 285 6.20 -12.45 3.06
CA GLY A 285 6.11 -11.07 3.49
C GLY A 285 7.45 -10.34 3.64
N ILE A 286 8.53 -10.85 3.06
CA ILE A 286 9.85 -10.25 3.17
C ILE A 286 9.95 -9.06 2.20
N GLN A 287 10.33 -7.90 2.72
CA GLN A 287 10.65 -6.73 1.90
C GLN A 287 11.93 -6.98 1.11
N GLY A 288 11.95 -6.59 -0.17
CA GLY A 288 13.12 -6.69 -1.02
C GLY A 288 14.20 -5.66 -0.69
N ARG A 289 15.35 -5.84 -1.31
CA ARG A 289 16.54 -4.99 -1.11
C ARG A 289 17.08 -4.51 -2.45
N ARG A 290 17.66 -3.33 -2.47
CA ARG A 290 18.50 -2.86 -3.56
C ARG A 290 19.86 -3.53 -3.45
N ILE A 291 20.23 -4.32 -4.45
CA ILE A 291 21.48 -5.10 -4.50
C ILE A 291 22.54 -4.48 -5.42
N VAL A 292 22.11 -3.63 -6.37
CA VAL A 292 23.01 -2.87 -7.25
C VAL A 292 22.54 -1.42 -7.31
N LYS A 293 23.50 -0.48 -7.24
CA LYS A 293 23.27 0.96 -7.45
C LYS A 293 24.39 1.54 -8.30
N GLU A 294 24.14 1.69 -9.60
CA GLU A 294 25.00 2.46 -10.50
C GLU A 294 24.40 3.88 -10.65
N LYS A 295 25.07 4.85 -10.07
CA LYS A 295 24.59 6.24 -10.01
C LYS A 295 24.17 6.75 -11.39
N TYR A 296 22.95 7.28 -11.49
CA TYR A 296 22.32 7.84 -12.71
C TYR A 296 22.14 6.84 -13.88
N ARG A 297 22.27 5.54 -13.65
CA ARG A 297 22.15 4.51 -14.69
C ARG A 297 21.10 3.48 -14.39
N ILE A 298 21.45 2.53 -13.52
CA ILE A 298 20.61 1.37 -13.21
C ILE A 298 20.65 1.05 -11.72
N GLU A 299 19.52 0.65 -11.19
CA GLU A 299 19.42 0.01 -9.88
C GLU A 299 18.80 -1.36 -10.04
N VAL A 300 19.27 -2.33 -9.26
CA VAL A 300 18.71 -3.68 -9.27
C VAL A 300 18.22 -4.02 -7.88
N PHE A 301 17.00 -4.53 -7.81
CA PHE A 301 16.34 -4.91 -6.57
C PHE A 301 15.98 -6.40 -6.61
N LEU A 302 16.16 -7.06 -5.47
CA LEU A 302 15.87 -8.48 -5.27
C LEU A 302 14.93 -8.65 -4.09
N ARG A 303 13.85 -9.38 -4.30
CA ARG A 303 12.93 -9.82 -3.25
C ARG A 303 12.87 -11.34 -3.21
N PRO A 304 13.20 -11.98 -2.07
CA PRO A 304 12.96 -13.41 -1.89
C PRO A 304 11.46 -13.69 -1.75
N LEU A 305 11.01 -14.79 -2.32
CA LEU A 305 9.62 -15.21 -2.32
C LEU A 305 9.51 -16.65 -1.82
N SER A 306 8.29 -17.08 -1.50
CA SER A 306 7.99 -18.45 -1.13
C SER A 306 8.42 -19.44 -2.23
N GLN A 307 8.59 -20.72 -1.85
CA GLN A 307 8.98 -21.80 -2.76
C GLN A 307 10.33 -21.55 -3.48
N ALA A 308 11.27 -20.89 -2.81
CA ALA A 308 12.57 -20.49 -3.35
C ALA A 308 12.51 -19.63 -4.63
N ALA A 309 11.36 -19.07 -4.95
CA ALA A 309 11.20 -18.09 -6.01
C ALA A 309 11.82 -16.73 -5.61
N SER A 310 12.02 -15.88 -6.59
CA SER A 310 12.52 -14.51 -6.37
C SER A 310 11.88 -13.55 -7.37
N ALA A 311 11.75 -12.29 -6.97
CA ALA A 311 11.45 -11.20 -7.89
C ALA A 311 12.69 -10.30 -8.05
N LEU A 312 13.00 -9.97 -9.28
CA LEU A 312 14.17 -9.15 -9.66
C LEU A 312 13.69 -7.96 -10.49
N VAL A 313 14.04 -6.75 -10.07
CA VAL A 313 13.69 -5.52 -10.78
C VAL A 313 14.95 -4.82 -11.24
N PHE A 314 15.01 -4.50 -12.52
CA PHE A 314 16.00 -3.63 -13.15
C PHE A 314 15.34 -2.27 -13.41
N PHE A 315 15.74 -1.25 -12.70
CA PHE A 315 15.16 0.08 -12.73
C PHE A 315 16.13 1.10 -13.32
N SER A 316 15.72 1.78 -14.39
CA SER A 316 16.55 2.79 -15.05
C SER A 316 16.41 4.16 -14.39
N ARG A 317 17.52 4.73 -13.96
CA ARG A 317 17.61 6.13 -13.51
C ARG A 317 17.84 7.12 -14.64
N ARG A 318 17.99 6.64 -15.88
CA ARG A 318 18.09 7.50 -17.05
C ARG A 318 16.73 8.07 -17.42
N THR A 319 16.73 9.28 -17.95
CA THR A 319 15.53 9.99 -18.41
C THR A 319 15.55 10.29 -19.91
N ASP A 320 16.65 9.96 -20.59
CA ASP A 320 16.97 10.38 -21.96
C ASP A 320 16.88 9.25 -22.98
N MET A 321 17.44 8.07 -22.68
CA MET A 321 17.48 6.94 -23.61
C MET A 321 17.43 5.59 -22.88
N PRO A 322 17.01 4.51 -23.56
CA PRO A 322 17.06 3.16 -22.98
C PRO A 322 18.47 2.77 -22.55
N TYR A 323 18.57 2.10 -21.41
CA TYR A 323 19.83 1.61 -20.86
C TYR A 323 19.96 0.10 -21.08
N ARG A 324 21.09 -0.31 -21.66
CA ARG A 324 21.44 -1.73 -21.85
C ARG A 324 22.31 -2.17 -20.66
N TYR A 325 21.82 -3.08 -19.87
CA TYR A 325 22.52 -3.62 -18.71
C TYR A 325 22.84 -5.11 -18.93
N THR A 326 24.13 -5.43 -18.94
CA THR A 326 24.61 -6.82 -19.10
C THR A 326 25.17 -7.34 -17.79
N THR A 327 24.63 -8.45 -17.29
CA THR A 327 25.04 -9.11 -16.04
C THR A 327 24.75 -10.60 -16.11
N SER A 328 24.92 -11.31 -14.99
CA SER A 328 24.45 -12.69 -14.80
C SER A 328 23.77 -12.83 -13.44
N LEU A 329 22.92 -13.83 -13.26
CA LEU A 329 22.27 -14.06 -11.98
C LEU A 329 23.31 -14.36 -10.88
N ALA A 330 24.41 -15.02 -11.20
CA ALA A 330 25.51 -15.28 -10.25
C ALA A 330 26.13 -13.98 -9.73
N LYS A 331 26.30 -12.96 -10.57
CA LYS A 331 26.78 -11.62 -10.15
C LYS A 331 25.78 -10.87 -9.28
N LEU A 332 24.50 -11.23 -9.39
CA LEU A 332 23.42 -10.67 -8.58
C LEU A 332 23.18 -11.46 -7.28
N GLY A 333 24.04 -12.41 -6.95
CA GLY A 333 23.99 -13.16 -5.70
C GLY A 333 23.24 -14.50 -5.74
N PHE A 334 22.78 -14.93 -6.92
CA PHE A 334 22.14 -16.24 -7.06
C PHE A 334 23.19 -17.37 -7.10
N PRO A 335 22.84 -18.60 -6.64
CA PRO A 335 23.75 -19.75 -6.68
C PRO A 335 24.27 -20.03 -8.09
N ALA A 336 25.60 -20.01 -8.31
CA ALA A 336 26.24 -20.01 -9.62
C ALA A 336 25.90 -21.22 -10.51
N LYS A 337 25.60 -22.38 -9.90
CA LYS A 337 25.25 -23.63 -10.61
C LYS A 337 23.74 -23.80 -10.83
N ALA A 338 22.92 -22.90 -10.29
CA ALA A 338 21.48 -23.01 -10.41
C ALA A 338 21.00 -22.62 -11.81
N VAL A 339 19.87 -23.21 -12.18
CA VAL A 339 19.17 -22.95 -13.44
C VAL A 339 17.77 -22.48 -13.12
N TYR A 340 17.33 -21.45 -13.79
CA TYR A 340 16.08 -20.77 -13.52
C TYR A 340 15.15 -20.77 -14.73
N GLU A 341 13.87 -20.81 -14.45
CA GLU A 341 12.85 -20.33 -15.35
C GLU A 341 12.55 -18.87 -14.97
N VAL A 342 12.48 -18.01 -15.97
CA VAL A 342 12.31 -16.57 -15.80
C VAL A 342 11.08 -16.14 -16.54
N GLN A 343 10.14 -15.49 -15.85
CA GLN A 343 8.98 -14.86 -16.47
C GLN A 343 9.07 -13.34 -16.35
N ASP A 344 9.05 -12.64 -17.47
CA ASP A 344 8.88 -11.20 -17.48
C ASP A 344 7.46 -10.84 -17.03
N VAL A 345 7.36 -10.01 -15.99
CA VAL A 345 6.09 -9.76 -15.28
C VAL A 345 5.12 -8.96 -16.13
N TYR A 346 5.63 -8.06 -16.96
CA TYR A 346 4.77 -7.20 -17.80
C TYR A 346 4.41 -7.85 -19.13
N SER A 347 5.38 -8.42 -19.83
CA SER A 347 5.12 -9.05 -21.13
C SER A 347 4.60 -10.49 -21.04
N GLY A 348 4.72 -11.11 -19.86
CA GLY A 348 4.38 -12.52 -19.68
C GLY A 348 5.35 -13.50 -20.35
N LYS A 349 6.39 -13.01 -21.05
CA LYS A 349 7.36 -13.86 -21.74
C LYS A 349 8.13 -14.76 -20.77
N VAL A 350 8.16 -16.05 -21.07
CA VAL A 350 8.89 -17.06 -20.29
C VAL A 350 10.18 -17.43 -21.01
N THR A 351 11.29 -17.49 -20.27
CA THR A 351 12.58 -17.99 -20.71
C THR A 351 12.98 -19.13 -19.79
N SER A 352 13.09 -20.33 -20.35
CA SER A 352 13.47 -21.52 -19.58
C SER A 352 14.95 -21.82 -19.69
N GLY A 353 15.53 -22.39 -18.63
CA GLY A 353 16.89 -22.92 -18.64
C GLY A 353 17.98 -21.85 -18.55
N LEU A 354 17.68 -20.66 -18.00
CA LEU A 354 18.71 -19.64 -17.76
C LEU A 354 19.65 -20.12 -16.64
N LYS A 355 20.90 -20.42 -17.01
CA LYS A 355 21.94 -20.75 -16.02
C LYS A 355 22.40 -19.50 -15.31
N ALA A 356 22.55 -19.55 -14.00
CA ALA A 356 22.93 -18.38 -13.20
C ALA A 356 24.29 -17.78 -13.62
N GLY A 357 25.20 -18.58 -14.17
CA GLY A 357 26.50 -18.11 -14.68
C GLY A 357 26.47 -17.46 -16.04
N ASP A 358 25.41 -17.65 -16.83
CA ASP A 358 25.30 -17.11 -18.19
C ASP A 358 25.02 -15.60 -18.14
N ASN A 359 25.71 -14.85 -19.03
CA ASN A 359 25.43 -13.44 -19.20
C ASN A 359 24.13 -13.23 -19.98
N PHE A 360 23.35 -12.27 -19.53
CA PHE A 360 22.17 -11.76 -20.24
C PHE A 360 22.19 -10.24 -20.30
N THR A 361 21.42 -9.69 -21.22
CA THR A 361 21.25 -8.23 -21.34
C THR A 361 19.77 -7.87 -21.23
N VAL A 362 19.46 -6.95 -20.34
CA VAL A 362 18.15 -6.28 -20.28
C VAL A 362 18.25 -4.89 -20.88
N VAL A 363 17.19 -4.45 -21.56
CA VAL A 363 17.06 -3.09 -22.08
C VAL A 363 15.93 -2.43 -21.29
N VAL A 364 16.26 -1.38 -20.56
CA VAL A 364 15.32 -0.71 -19.67
C VAL A 364 15.06 0.70 -20.19
N ASN A 365 13.80 1.03 -20.43
CA ASN A 365 13.40 2.35 -20.91
C ASN A 365 13.70 3.46 -19.87
N PRO A 366 13.78 4.73 -20.30
CA PRO A 366 13.96 5.87 -19.40
C PRO A 366 12.90 5.88 -18.30
N SER A 367 13.33 6.03 -17.03
CA SER A 367 12.48 5.96 -15.84
C SER A 367 11.63 4.69 -15.71
N GLY A 368 11.94 3.68 -16.53
CA GLY A 368 11.18 2.42 -16.62
C GLY A 368 11.82 1.28 -15.85
N VAL A 369 11.15 0.13 -15.91
CA VAL A 369 11.59 -1.12 -15.30
C VAL A 369 11.49 -2.31 -16.24
N VAL A 370 12.36 -3.29 -16.01
CA VAL A 370 12.13 -4.70 -16.38
C VAL A 370 11.99 -5.48 -15.07
N MET A 371 10.95 -6.25 -14.93
CA MET A 371 10.73 -7.06 -13.74
C MET A 371 10.56 -8.53 -14.09
N TRP A 372 11.31 -9.38 -13.40
CA TRP A 372 11.33 -10.81 -13.58
C TRP A 372 10.84 -11.54 -12.34
N TYR A 373 10.03 -12.56 -12.56
CA TYR A 373 9.74 -13.60 -11.59
C TYR A 373 10.60 -14.83 -11.93
N LEU A 374 11.41 -15.27 -10.97
CA LEU A 374 12.36 -16.36 -11.15
C LEU A 374 12.03 -17.51 -10.22
N TYR A 375 12.14 -18.74 -10.72
CA TYR A 375 12.11 -19.93 -9.88
C TYR A 375 13.10 -21.00 -10.37
N PRO A 376 13.76 -21.74 -9.44
CA PRO A 376 14.74 -22.74 -9.81
C PRO A 376 14.08 -23.96 -10.46
N THR A 377 14.64 -24.43 -11.57
CA THR A 377 14.07 -25.56 -12.33
C THR A 377 14.14 -26.90 -11.59
N ALA A 378 15.07 -27.08 -10.64
CA ALA A 378 15.18 -28.27 -9.81
C ALA A 378 13.94 -28.55 -8.91
N LEU A 379 13.05 -27.56 -8.74
CA LEU A 379 11.81 -27.71 -7.96
C LEU A 379 10.60 -28.10 -8.84
N ARG A 380 10.81 -28.38 -10.12
CA ARG A 380 9.73 -28.69 -11.08
C ARG A 380 9.06 -30.06 -10.86
N GLU A 381 9.51 -30.90 -9.96
CA GLU A 381 8.91 -32.21 -9.69
C GLU A 381 7.58 -32.17 -8.92
N GLN A 382 7.08 -30.95 -8.55
CA GLN A 382 5.72 -30.79 -8.04
C GLN A 382 4.85 -30.04 -9.07
N PRO A 383 3.74 -30.64 -9.55
CA PRO A 383 3.04 -30.10 -10.73
C PRO A 383 2.26 -28.83 -10.43
N TRP A 384 2.60 -27.79 -11.13
CA TRP A 384 1.94 -26.46 -11.20
C TRP A 384 0.45 -26.47 -11.60
N ARG A 385 -0.07 -27.62 -12.03
CA ARG A 385 -1.38 -27.71 -12.69
C ARG A 385 -2.59 -27.53 -11.77
N LEU A 386 -2.41 -27.38 -10.45
CA LEU A 386 -3.52 -27.33 -9.49
C LEU A 386 -3.92 -25.92 -9.01
N VAL A 387 -3.19 -24.86 -9.37
CA VAL A 387 -3.50 -23.49 -8.87
C VAL A 387 -4.37 -22.69 -9.83
N GLN A 388 -4.57 -23.14 -11.07
CA GLN A 388 -5.45 -22.42 -12.02
C GLN A 388 -6.95 -22.72 -11.87
N GLN A 389 -7.36 -23.64 -10.98
CA GLN A 389 -8.78 -24.07 -10.92
C GLN A 389 -9.45 -24.02 -9.54
N GLN A 390 -8.83 -23.45 -8.51
CA GLN A 390 -9.55 -23.29 -7.25
C GLN A 390 -9.54 -21.82 -6.81
N ALA A 391 -10.60 -21.09 -7.19
CA ALA A 391 -11.06 -19.94 -6.42
C ALA A 391 -11.43 -20.46 -5.01
N PRO A 392 -11.00 -19.85 -3.92
CA PRO A 392 -11.43 -20.28 -2.60
C PRO A 392 -12.91 -19.99 -2.45
N ARG A 393 -13.72 -21.05 -2.38
CA ARG A 393 -15.06 -20.98 -1.80
C ARG A 393 -14.87 -20.58 -0.33
N GLY A 394 -15.63 -19.57 0.09
CA GLY A 394 -15.53 -18.95 1.41
C GLY A 394 -15.42 -19.98 2.54
N GLY A 395 -14.36 -19.84 3.29
CA GLY A 395 -14.14 -20.47 4.57
C GLY A 395 -13.34 -19.48 5.41
N ALA A 396 -13.99 -18.98 6.46
CA ALA A 396 -13.36 -18.14 7.46
C ALA A 396 -12.13 -18.87 8.02
N ARG A 397 -10.96 -18.26 7.89
CA ARG A 397 -9.76 -18.68 8.62
C ARG A 397 -9.66 -17.84 9.90
N PRO A 398 -9.33 -18.46 11.03
CA PRO A 398 -9.13 -17.72 12.27
C PRO A 398 -7.90 -16.83 12.15
N LEU A 399 -8.06 -15.57 12.51
CA LEU A 399 -6.97 -14.62 12.75
C LEU A 399 -6.14 -15.18 13.92
N LEU A 400 -4.91 -15.55 13.66
CA LEU A 400 -3.91 -15.70 14.72
C LEU A 400 -3.52 -14.28 15.17
N LEU A 401 -3.68 -14.06 16.44
CA LEU A 401 -3.29 -12.89 17.22
C LEU A 401 -1.80 -12.54 17.07
#